data_cb371dd48a05cc9dea41d1b2fbb5ddd9
#
_entry.id   cb371dd48a05cc9dea41d1b2fbb5ddd9
#
_cell.length_a   1.000
_cell.length_b   1.000
_cell.length_c   1.000
_cell.angle_alpha   90.00
_cell.angle_beta   90.00
_cell.angle_gamma   90.00
#
_symmetry.space_group_name_H-M   'P 1'
#
loop_
_entity.id
_entity.type
_entity.pdbx_description
1 polymer ?
#
loop_
_entity_poly.entity_id
_entity_poly.type
_entity_poly.pdbx_seq_one_letter_code
_entity_poly.pdbx_strand_id
1 'polypeptide(L)'
;MDITFGLVANPMKAKATIRVKFPSERHLKIVFNALEPEIKKPATMRSRTNLEKDGTFLVLKVEARDTVALRAALNAYLRWINSMVNVLEVLKRQ
;
A
#
# COMPACT_ATOMS: atom_id res chain seq x y z
N MET A 1 -9.15 -0.47 -11.59
CA MET A 1 -8.13 0.12 -10.71
C MET A 1 -6.75 -0.29 -11.21
N ASP A 2 -5.90 0.68 -11.41
CA ASP A 2 -4.56 0.44 -11.92
C ASP A 2 -3.55 0.36 -10.79
N ILE A 3 -2.74 -0.66 -10.79
CA ILE A 3 -1.66 -0.85 -9.83
C ILE A 3 -0.34 -0.92 -10.58
N THR A 4 0.60 -0.06 -10.21
CA THR A 4 1.95 -0.08 -10.76
C THR A 4 2.90 -0.51 -9.64
N PHE A 5 3.74 -1.46 -9.97
CA PHE A 5 4.67 -2.05 -9.00
C PHE A 5 6.10 -1.94 -9.51
N GLY A 6 6.99 -1.45 -8.66
CA GLY A 6 8.42 -1.40 -8.95
C GLY A 6 9.20 -2.03 -7.82
N LEU A 7 10.12 -2.91 -8.15
CA LEU A 7 10.95 -3.62 -7.17
C LEU A 7 12.43 -3.34 -7.43
N VAL A 8 13.12 -2.92 -6.38
CA VAL A 8 14.58 -2.83 -6.38
C VAL A 8 15.09 -3.69 -5.23
N ALA A 9 15.93 -4.67 -5.53
CA ALA A 9 16.50 -5.55 -4.54
C ALA A 9 18.02 -5.56 -4.63
N ASN A 10 18.67 -5.56 -3.46
CA ASN A 10 20.13 -5.75 -3.34
C ASN A 10 20.41 -6.66 -2.15
N PRO A 11 21.66 -7.11 -1.94
CA PRO A 11 21.98 -8.06 -0.86
C PRO A 11 21.63 -7.58 0.54
N MET A 12 21.53 -6.27 0.75
CA MET A 12 21.31 -5.68 2.08
C MET A 12 19.89 -5.19 2.31
N LYS A 13 19.18 -4.84 1.24
CA LYS A 13 17.85 -4.23 1.34
C LYS A 13 16.99 -4.56 0.13
N ALA A 14 15.69 -4.63 0.36
CA ALA A 14 14.71 -4.76 -0.70
C ALA A 14 13.70 -3.62 -0.57
N LYS A 15 13.36 -2.99 -1.70
CA LYS A 15 12.42 -1.88 -1.74
C LYS A 15 11.37 -2.12 -2.80
N ALA A 16 10.16 -1.70 -2.54
CA ALA A 16 9.08 -1.75 -3.52
C ALA A 16 8.25 -0.48 -3.44
N THR A 17 7.78 -0.04 -4.60
CA THR A 17 6.84 1.08 -4.69
C THR A 17 5.59 0.57 -5.38
N ILE A 18 4.44 0.78 -4.74
CA ILE A 18 3.14 0.43 -5.30
C ILE A 18 2.36 1.71 -5.49
N ARG A 19 1.84 1.91 -6.71
CA ARG A 19 0.95 3.02 -7.02
C ARG A 19 -0.42 2.45 -7.37
N VAL A 20 -1.42 2.89 -6.64
CA VAL A 20 -2.80 2.44 -6.84
C VAL A 20 -3.63 3.64 -7.24
N LYS A 21 -4.24 3.59 -8.43
CA LYS A 21 -5.10 4.66 -8.90
C LYS A 21 -6.52 4.46 -8.40
N PHE A 22 -7.09 5.53 -7.85
CA PHE A 22 -8.48 5.55 -7.41
C PHE A 22 -9.32 6.40 -8.36
N PRO A 23 -10.63 6.13 -8.46
CA PRO A 23 -11.50 6.87 -9.37
C PRO A 23 -11.71 8.33 -8.96
N SER A 24 -11.44 8.68 -7.70
CA SER A 24 -11.57 10.07 -7.23
C SER A 24 -10.68 10.30 -6.02
N GLU A 25 -10.44 11.58 -5.72
CA GLU A 25 -9.69 11.97 -4.52
C GLU A 25 -10.44 11.57 -3.25
N ARG A 26 -11.77 11.54 -3.29
CA ARG A 26 -12.59 11.14 -2.17
C ARG A 26 -12.32 9.69 -1.78
N HIS A 27 -12.30 8.80 -2.76
CA HIS A 27 -11.99 7.38 -2.53
C HIS A 27 -10.58 7.22 -1.99
N LEU A 28 -9.63 7.93 -2.58
CA LEU A 28 -8.24 7.92 -2.13
C LEU A 28 -8.12 8.35 -0.68
N LYS A 29 -8.80 9.44 -0.31
CA LYS A 29 -8.76 9.98 1.05
C LYS A 29 -9.28 8.99 2.07
N ILE A 30 -10.38 8.30 1.76
CA ILE A 30 -10.96 7.29 2.65
C ILE A 30 -9.95 6.17 2.90
N VAL A 31 -9.37 5.62 1.83
CA VAL A 31 -8.40 4.53 1.94
C VAL A 31 -7.13 4.99 2.64
N PHE A 32 -6.64 6.18 2.29
CA PHE A 32 -5.45 6.75 2.92
C PHE A 32 -5.61 6.89 4.42
N ASN A 33 -6.71 7.50 4.86
CA ASN A 33 -6.96 7.73 6.29
C ASN A 33 -7.13 6.42 7.07
N ALA A 34 -7.70 5.40 6.43
CA ALA A 34 -7.87 4.09 7.07
C ALA A 34 -6.58 3.29 7.11
N LEU A 35 -5.70 3.45 6.11
CA LEU A 35 -4.44 2.72 6.03
C LEU A 35 -3.33 3.34 6.89
N GLU A 36 -3.35 4.65 7.06
CA GLU A 36 -2.30 5.37 7.79
C GLU A 36 -2.03 4.81 9.19
N PRO A 37 -3.03 4.53 10.04
CA PRO A 37 -2.78 3.96 11.36
C PRO A 37 -2.12 2.57 11.30
N GLU A 38 -2.45 1.78 10.29
CA GLU A 38 -1.88 0.43 10.13
C GLU A 38 -0.39 0.50 9.77
N ILE A 39 0.00 1.51 9.00
CA ILE A 39 1.39 1.73 8.60
C ILE A 39 2.24 2.19 9.79
N LYS A 40 1.66 2.98 10.67
CA LYS A 40 2.36 3.48 11.86
C LYS A 40 2.61 2.40 12.89
N LYS A 41 1.86 1.31 12.83
CA LYS A 41 2.15 0.13 13.64
C LYS A 41 3.16 -0.72 12.89
N PRO A 42 4.41 -0.84 13.37
CA PRO A 42 5.37 -1.68 12.67
C PRO A 42 4.89 -3.13 12.70
N ALA A 43 4.49 -3.63 11.53
CA ALA A 43 4.10 -5.02 11.38
C ALA A 43 5.27 -5.94 11.71
N THR A 44 6.48 -5.47 11.44
CA THR A 44 7.72 -6.13 11.84
C THR A 44 8.80 -5.06 11.99
N MET A 45 9.78 -5.30 12.83
CA MET A 45 10.96 -4.45 12.94
C MET A 45 11.84 -4.50 11.69
N ARG A 46 11.44 -5.30 10.70
CA ARG A 46 12.22 -5.57 9.48
C ARG A 46 11.80 -4.74 8.28
N SER A 47 10.75 -3.94 8.42
CA SER A 47 10.26 -3.17 7.29
C SER A 47 9.89 -1.76 7.70
N ARG A 48 10.01 -0.84 6.74
CA ARG A 48 9.54 0.54 6.85
C ARG A 48 8.57 0.81 5.72
N THR A 49 7.53 1.55 6.01
CA THR A 49 6.53 1.87 5.02
C THR A 49 6.23 3.35 5.04
N ASN A 50 6.19 3.94 3.85
CA ASN A 50 5.83 5.32 3.63
C ASN A 50 4.58 5.38 2.77
N LEU A 51 3.65 6.24 3.15
CA LEU A 51 2.40 6.40 2.43
C LEU A 51 2.28 7.83 1.94
N GLU A 52 2.08 8.00 0.65
CA GLU A 52 1.96 9.32 0.02
C GLU A 52 0.73 9.37 -0.88
N LYS A 53 0.29 10.59 -1.18
CA LYS A 53 -0.77 10.86 -2.15
C LYS A 53 -0.16 11.60 -3.33
N ASP A 54 -0.52 11.19 -4.55
CA ASP A 54 -0.09 11.85 -5.77
C ASP A 54 -1.30 11.92 -6.70
N GLY A 55 -2.00 13.07 -6.70
CA GLY A 55 -3.26 13.20 -7.43
C GLY A 55 -4.29 12.22 -6.90
N THR A 56 -4.75 11.33 -7.76
CA THR A 56 -5.68 10.24 -7.37
C THR A 56 -4.95 8.93 -7.10
N PHE A 57 -3.61 8.95 -7.08
CA PHE A 57 -2.80 7.78 -6.78
C PHE A 57 -2.45 7.70 -5.30
N LEU A 58 -2.59 6.52 -4.76
CA LEU A 58 -2.01 6.16 -3.48
C LEU A 58 -0.63 5.58 -3.77
N VAL A 59 0.40 6.14 -3.15
CA VAL A 59 1.78 5.67 -3.34
C VAL A 59 2.27 5.05 -2.04
N LEU A 60 2.56 3.77 -2.10
CA LEU A 60 3.05 3.00 -0.97
C LEU A 60 4.50 2.60 -1.24
N LYS A 61 5.41 3.09 -0.43
CA LYS A 61 6.83 2.77 -0.53
C LYS A 61 7.22 1.89 0.65
N VAL A 62 7.66 0.69 0.36
CA VAL A 62 8.03 -0.29 1.38
C VAL A 62 9.51 -0.62 1.24
N GLU A 63 10.24 -0.51 2.33
CA GLU A 63 11.63 -0.92 2.41
C GLU A 63 11.74 -1.99 3.47
N ALA A 64 12.40 -3.10 3.13
CA ALA A 64 12.56 -4.21 4.03
C ALA A 64 14.01 -4.70 4.05
N ARG A 65 14.35 -5.44 5.08
CA ARG A 65 15.68 -5.99 5.28
C ARG A 65 16.09 -6.95 4.18
N ASP A 66 15.13 -7.74 3.70
CA ASP A 66 15.35 -8.73 2.65
C ASP A 66 14.08 -8.93 1.83
N THR A 67 14.16 -9.76 0.80
CA THR A 67 13.03 -10.01 -0.10
C THR A 67 11.89 -10.77 0.57
N VAL A 68 12.20 -11.62 1.54
CA VAL A 68 11.17 -12.37 2.28
C VAL A 68 10.32 -11.42 3.12
N ALA A 69 10.98 -10.52 3.88
CA ALA A 69 10.29 -9.52 4.68
C ALA A 69 9.49 -8.56 3.81
N LEU A 70 10.05 -8.16 2.66
CA LEU A 70 9.37 -7.29 1.72
C LEU A 70 8.09 -7.94 1.18
N ARG A 71 8.18 -9.20 0.77
CA ARG A 71 7.03 -9.94 0.26
C ARG A 71 5.92 -10.07 1.30
N ALA A 72 6.29 -10.35 2.55
CA ALA A 72 5.33 -10.45 3.64
C ALA A 72 4.60 -9.13 3.87
N ALA A 73 5.35 -8.02 3.90
CA ALA A 73 4.79 -6.69 4.09
C ALA A 73 3.86 -6.31 2.93
N LEU A 74 4.30 -6.54 1.69
CA LEU A 74 3.50 -6.24 0.50
C LEU A 74 2.20 -7.02 0.47
N ASN A 75 2.25 -8.32 0.78
CA ASN A 75 1.06 -9.16 0.81
C ASN A 75 0.05 -8.64 1.83
N ALA A 76 0.51 -8.23 3.01
CA ALA A 76 -0.37 -7.72 4.05
C ALA A 76 -1.05 -6.42 3.58
N TYR A 77 -0.30 -5.47 3.04
CA TYR A 77 -0.87 -4.20 2.59
C TYR A 77 -1.77 -4.36 1.38
N LEU A 78 -1.40 -5.22 0.42
CA LEU A 78 -2.24 -5.46 -0.76
C LEU A 78 -3.56 -6.11 -0.41
N ARG A 79 -3.57 -7.05 0.53
CA ARG A 79 -4.80 -7.66 1.02
C ARG A 79 -5.70 -6.62 1.65
N TRP A 80 -5.12 -5.74 2.47
CA TRP A 80 -5.85 -4.70 3.15
C TRP A 80 -6.47 -3.72 2.15
N ILE A 81 -5.66 -3.24 1.19
CA ILE A 81 -6.13 -2.33 0.13
C ILE A 81 -7.24 -2.99 -0.68
N ASN A 82 -7.07 -4.25 -1.05
CA ASN A 82 -8.07 -4.99 -1.82
C ASN A 82 -9.39 -5.12 -1.05
N SER A 83 -9.34 -5.37 0.26
CA SER A 83 -10.53 -5.40 1.10
C SER A 83 -11.25 -4.06 1.11
N MET A 84 -10.51 -2.95 1.25
CA MET A 84 -11.10 -1.62 1.26
C MET A 84 -11.72 -1.26 -0.08
N VAL A 85 -11.08 -1.62 -1.17
CA VAL A 85 -11.62 -1.39 -2.52
C VAL A 85 -12.93 -2.15 -2.69
N ASN A 86 -12.98 -3.39 -2.24
CA ASN A 86 -14.21 -4.20 -2.31
C ASN A 86 -15.35 -3.57 -1.51
N VAL A 87 -15.06 -3.05 -0.31
CA VAL A 87 -16.06 -2.35 0.51
C VAL A 87 -16.59 -1.12 -0.22
N LEU A 88 -15.70 -0.32 -0.81
CA LEU A 88 -16.08 0.87 -1.57
C LEU A 88 -16.95 0.52 -2.77
N GLU A 89 -16.65 -0.57 -3.47
CA GLU A 89 -17.45 -1.04 -4.59
C GLU A 89 -18.86 -1.42 -4.15
N VAL A 90 -19.01 -2.11 -3.03
CA VAL A 90 -20.30 -2.48 -2.48
C VAL A 90 -21.09 -1.23 -2.11
N LEU A 91 -20.49 -0.27 -1.45
CA LEU A 91 -21.15 0.99 -1.06
C LEU A 91 -21.57 1.79 -2.28
N LYS A 92 -20.81 1.76 -3.35
CA LYS A 92 -21.13 2.47 -4.59
C LYS A 92 -22.39 1.92 -5.27
N ARG A 93 -22.67 0.63 -5.09
CA ARG A 93 -23.85 -0.02 -5.70
C ARG A 93 -25.16 0.28 -4.96
N GLN A 94 -25.08 0.85 -3.79
CA GLN A 94 -26.23 1.30 -3.01
C GLN A 94 -26.56 2.77 -3.35
#